data_9ca449f9ff15f92968741786c921f4d0
#
_entry.id   9ca449f9ff15f92968741786c921f4d0
#
_cell.length_a   1.000
_cell.length_b   1.000
_cell.length_c   1.000
_cell.angle_alpha   90.00
_cell.angle_beta   90.00
_cell.angle_gamma   90.00
#
_symmetry.space_group_name_H-M   'P 1'
#
loop_
_entity.id
_entity.type
_entity.pdbx_description
1 polymer ?
#
loop_
_entity_poly.entity_id
_entity_poly.type
_entity_poly.pdbx_seq_one_letter_code
_entity_poly.pdbx_strand_id
1 'polypeptide(L)'
;INDVSTVGFMATDLRRQGGDPTSAFNMDWRMKFKDNKLFFNGQVAHSRAAGDPGMAGRYSLSYRDPVWWEIMTWGGYSDKNFDVNDMGFMRRNNSWDWGLRGKIRRDVPKGIFLKQELSLRVGARGNNDGLITSKDIDFEQENTFMNYWSTGININLSPDVYEDDDLFRDSRAMVIKDEAWQSYELGFSTDRRKRIILNPSIGYTHGKVRGWGHSYNMRVMIRPTDYINFTIMTHNGDHPSAMQWVGIEEDSVRTNIIYATTEQTMQNINYRFNWAFSPTMTFEAFYQPFKIDMDYVSYNRLLKEKTNNVEPYNYVGNE
;
A
#
# COMPACT_ATOMS: atom_id res chain seq x y z
N ILE A 1 17.14 26.59 13.81
CA ILE A 1 15.89 25.78 13.85
C ILE A 1 14.85 26.65 14.56
N ASN A 2 13.70 26.87 13.94
CA ASN A 2 12.63 27.64 14.56
C ASN A 2 11.84 26.76 15.56
N ASP A 3 10.96 27.35 16.38
CA ASP A 3 10.23 26.69 17.47
C ASP A 3 9.28 25.54 17.02
N VAL A 4 9.11 25.36 15.70
CA VAL A 4 8.23 24.34 15.10
C VAL A 4 8.98 23.30 14.27
N SER A 5 10.31 23.37 14.22
CA SER A 5 11.18 22.42 13.50
C SER A 5 11.93 21.55 14.49
N THR A 6 12.07 20.28 14.18
CA THR A 6 12.73 19.28 15.04
C THR A 6 13.79 18.52 14.26
N VAL A 7 14.85 18.11 14.98
CA VAL A 7 15.84 17.14 14.53
C VAL A 7 15.99 16.09 15.64
N GLY A 8 15.93 14.83 15.27
CA GLY A 8 16.06 13.69 16.16
C GLY A 8 17.24 12.80 15.78
N PHE A 9 17.78 12.11 16.77
CA PHE A 9 18.83 11.11 16.61
C PHE A 9 18.46 9.87 17.41
N MET A 10 18.73 8.71 16.85
CA MET A 10 18.57 7.43 17.54
C MET A 10 19.74 6.53 17.19
N ALA A 11 20.30 5.86 18.19
CA ALA A 11 21.30 4.81 18.00
C ALA A 11 20.87 3.57 18.77
N THR A 12 21.04 2.41 18.16
CA THR A 12 20.75 1.11 18.75
C THR A 12 21.95 0.19 18.53
N ASP A 13 22.39 -0.49 19.57
CA ASP A 13 23.44 -1.52 19.51
C ASP A 13 22.89 -2.81 20.14
N LEU A 14 22.90 -3.89 19.38
CA LEU A 14 22.40 -5.20 19.79
C LEU A 14 23.56 -6.19 19.79
N ARG A 15 23.81 -6.81 20.94
CA ARG A 15 24.81 -7.85 21.11
C ARG A 15 24.17 -9.11 21.63
N ARG A 16 24.31 -10.19 20.89
CA ARG A 16 23.81 -11.53 21.26
C ARG A 16 25.00 -12.45 21.56
N GLN A 17 24.84 -13.35 22.50
CA GLN A 17 25.85 -14.35 22.80
C GLN A 17 25.96 -15.31 21.60
N GLY A 18 27.14 -15.42 20.99
CA GLY A 18 27.40 -16.27 19.84
C GLY A 18 26.88 -15.75 18.49
N GLY A 19 26.39 -14.50 18.42
CA GLY A 19 25.97 -13.84 17.20
C GLY A 19 26.80 -12.61 16.87
N ASP A 20 26.78 -12.16 15.62
CA ASP A 20 27.42 -10.94 15.19
C ASP A 20 26.72 -9.71 15.79
N PRO A 21 27.46 -8.68 16.19
CA PRO A 21 26.88 -7.45 16.69
C PRO A 21 26.16 -6.71 15.57
N THR A 22 24.98 -6.20 15.87
CA THR A 22 24.19 -5.38 14.94
C THR A 22 24.00 -3.99 15.52
N SER A 23 24.25 -2.96 14.74
CA SER A 23 24.03 -1.58 15.15
C SER A 23 23.27 -0.79 14.09
N ALA A 24 22.47 0.16 14.54
CA ALA A 24 21.82 1.13 13.67
C ALA A 24 21.91 2.53 14.24
N PHE A 25 22.07 3.48 13.34
CA PHE A 25 22.00 4.91 13.62
C PHE A 25 20.97 5.54 12.71
N ASN A 26 20.13 6.43 13.25
CA ASN A 26 19.16 7.20 12.49
C ASN A 26 19.24 8.68 12.89
N MET A 27 19.15 9.54 11.89
CA MET A 27 18.91 10.96 12.04
C MET A 27 17.65 11.33 11.27
N ASP A 28 16.70 11.98 11.91
CA ASP A 28 15.48 12.48 11.28
C ASP A 28 15.30 13.97 11.50
N TRP A 29 14.55 14.59 10.60
CA TRP A 29 14.20 16.00 10.70
C TRP A 29 12.79 16.25 10.22
N ARG A 30 12.17 17.25 10.86
CA ARG A 30 10.90 17.84 10.45
C ARG A 30 11.06 19.35 10.51
N MET A 31 11.11 19.96 9.34
CA MET A 31 11.35 21.38 9.19
C MET A 31 10.15 22.08 8.58
N LYS A 32 9.79 23.24 9.13
CA LYS A 32 8.69 24.07 8.66
C LYS A 32 9.21 25.48 8.39
N PHE A 33 8.82 26.02 7.23
CA PHE A 33 9.25 27.34 6.77
C PHE A 33 8.06 28.10 6.20
N LYS A 34 8.25 29.40 5.93
CA LYS A 34 7.25 30.27 5.29
C LYS A 34 5.89 30.21 5.97
N ASP A 35 5.85 30.48 7.26
CA ASP A 35 4.61 30.45 8.07
C ASP A 35 3.86 29.11 7.96
N ASN A 36 4.60 27.99 8.04
CA ASN A 36 4.10 26.64 7.94
C ASN A 36 3.46 26.29 6.57
N LYS A 37 3.90 26.93 5.48
CA LYS A 37 3.49 26.58 4.13
C LYS A 37 4.43 25.62 3.45
N LEU A 38 5.74 25.65 3.79
CA LEU A 38 6.75 24.76 3.25
C LEU A 38 7.20 23.77 4.34
N PHE A 39 7.08 22.48 4.04
CA PHE A 39 7.48 21.39 4.92
C PHE A 39 8.59 20.57 4.26
N PHE A 40 9.66 20.34 4.99
CA PHE A 40 10.73 19.45 4.58
C PHE A 40 10.99 18.44 5.69
N ASN A 41 10.62 17.18 5.44
CA ASN A 41 10.82 16.09 6.37
C ASN A 41 11.77 15.08 5.73
N GLY A 42 12.52 14.37 6.55
CA GLY A 42 13.34 13.29 6.07
C GLY A 42 14.01 12.53 7.19
N GLN A 43 14.68 11.47 6.80
CA GLN A 43 15.54 10.68 7.66
C GLN A 43 16.65 10.06 6.83
N VAL A 44 17.79 9.85 7.48
CA VAL A 44 18.88 9.01 6.99
C VAL A 44 19.21 8.00 8.07
N ALA A 45 19.46 6.79 7.66
CA ALA A 45 19.80 5.69 8.55
C ALA A 45 21.02 4.94 8.03
N HIS A 46 21.82 4.47 8.96
CA HIS A 46 22.94 3.58 8.71
C HIS A 46 22.74 2.33 9.56
N SER A 47 22.94 1.16 8.97
CA SER A 47 22.96 -0.11 9.69
C SER A 47 24.29 -0.81 9.51
N ARG A 48 24.63 -1.67 10.46
CA ARG A 48 25.72 -2.60 10.36
C ARG A 48 25.25 -3.94 10.93
N ALA A 49 24.95 -4.88 10.04
CA ALA A 49 24.55 -6.24 10.39
C ALA A 49 25.61 -7.21 9.86
N ALA A 50 26.04 -8.18 10.66
CA ALA A 50 27.07 -9.15 10.32
C ALA A 50 28.37 -8.52 9.76
N GLY A 51 28.67 -7.27 10.13
CA GLY A 51 29.86 -6.55 9.69
C GLY A 51 29.68 -5.69 8.45
N ASP A 52 28.65 -5.90 7.65
CA ASP A 52 28.38 -5.14 6.43
C ASP A 52 27.64 -3.82 6.72
N PRO A 53 28.19 -2.69 6.27
CA PRO A 53 27.51 -1.40 6.40
C PRO A 53 26.44 -1.22 5.34
N GLY A 54 25.28 -0.68 5.72
CA GLY A 54 24.20 -0.32 4.82
C GLY A 54 23.63 1.06 5.11
N MET A 55 23.08 1.71 4.11
CA MET A 55 22.47 3.03 4.20
C MET A 55 21.06 3.04 3.63
N ALA A 56 20.18 3.81 4.29
CA ALA A 56 18.87 4.13 3.78
C ALA A 56 18.52 5.59 4.08
N GLY A 57 17.62 6.14 3.30
CA GLY A 57 17.12 7.49 3.52
C GLY A 57 15.81 7.72 2.82
N ARG A 58 15.06 8.69 3.32
CA ARG A 58 13.82 9.17 2.70
C ARG A 58 13.63 10.65 2.96
N TYR A 59 12.96 11.30 2.04
CA TYR A 59 12.58 12.69 2.20
C TYR A 59 11.15 12.92 1.71
N SER A 60 10.56 14.00 2.19
CA SER A 60 9.38 14.61 1.59
C SER A 60 9.48 16.13 1.65
N LEU A 61 9.14 16.77 0.56
CA LEU A 61 9.07 18.22 0.43
C LEU A 61 7.67 18.57 -0.03
N SER A 62 6.95 19.39 0.74
CA SER A 62 5.63 19.85 0.35
C SER A 62 5.47 21.33 0.56
N TYR A 63 4.80 21.98 -0.39
CA TYR A 63 4.31 23.32 -0.26
C TYR A 63 2.79 23.32 -0.28
N ARG A 64 2.19 23.91 0.74
CA ARG A 64 0.74 24.01 0.90
C ARG A 64 0.32 25.46 0.90
N ASP A 65 -0.42 25.84 -0.13
CA ASP A 65 -1.18 27.07 -0.09
C ASP A 65 -2.33 26.94 0.91
N PRO A 66 -2.54 27.90 1.83
CA PRO A 66 -3.58 27.78 2.84
C PRO A 66 -5.00 27.75 2.27
N VAL A 67 -5.19 28.19 1.01
CA VAL A 67 -6.52 28.39 0.42
C VAL A 67 -6.91 27.27 -0.52
N TRP A 68 -6.09 26.93 -1.53
CA TRP A 68 -6.61 26.15 -2.64
C TRP A 68 -5.70 25.08 -3.27
N TRP A 69 -4.38 25.02 -3.02
CA TRP A 69 -3.53 24.01 -3.63
C TRP A 69 -2.39 23.50 -2.75
N GLU A 70 -1.91 22.32 -3.06
CA GLU A 70 -0.75 21.68 -2.43
C GLU A 70 0.05 20.95 -3.51
N ILE A 71 1.36 21.01 -3.44
CA ILE A 71 2.27 20.15 -4.18
C ILE A 71 3.20 19.46 -3.21
N MET A 72 3.47 18.18 -3.46
CA MET A 72 4.35 17.36 -2.62
C MET A 72 5.18 16.43 -3.49
N THR A 73 6.47 16.36 -3.23
CA THR A 73 7.34 15.30 -3.73
C THR A 73 7.97 14.54 -2.58
N TRP A 74 8.25 13.28 -2.81
CA TRP A 74 8.95 12.41 -1.87
C TRP A 74 9.85 11.46 -2.62
N GLY A 75 10.82 10.88 -1.91
CA GLY A 75 11.64 9.81 -2.40
C GLY A 75 12.28 9.05 -1.26
N GLY A 76 12.65 7.82 -1.56
CA GLY A 76 13.31 6.90 -0.67
C GLY A 76 14.42 6.14 -1.38
N TYR A 77 15.39 5.72 -0.61
CA TYR A 77 16.49 4.88 -1.07
C TYR A 77 16.91 3.94 0.07
N SER A 78 17.18 2.71 -0.28
CA SER A 78 17.79 1.71 0.61
C SER A 78 18.78 0.88 -0.19
N ASP A 79 20.02 0.78 0.26
CA ASP A 79 20.99 -0.07 -0.41
C ASP A 79 20.77 -1.57 -0.10
N LYS A 80 21.57 -2.43 -0.74
CA LYS A 80 21.47 -3.90 -0.60
C LYS A 80 21.84 -4.40 0.78
N ASN A 81 22.76 -3.70 1.45
CA ASN A 81 23.31 -4.12 2.72
C ASN A 81 22.58 -3.49 3.91
N PHE A 82 21.64 -2.55 3.66
CA PHE A 82 20.86 -1.97 4.74
C PHE A 82 19.95 -3.04 5.35
N ASP A 83 20.22 -3.38 6.60
CA ASP A 83 19.46 -4.38 7.34
C ASP A 83 19.29 -3.94 8.81
N VAL A 84 18.04 -3.94 9.25
CA VAL A 84 17.60 -3.64 10.62
C VAL A 84 16.70 -4.72 11.19
N ASN A 85 16.59 -5.90 10.54
CA ASN A 85 15.67 -6.95 10.94
C ASN A 85 15.95 -7.52 12.33
N ASP A 86 17.15 -7.43 12.82
CA ASP A 86 17.50 -7.80 14.19
C ASP A 86 16.88 -6.89 15.27
N MET A 87 16.55 -5.64 14.89
CA MET A 87 16.06 -4.59 15.80
C MET A 87 14.63 -4.15 15.48
N GLY A 88 14.07 -4.63 14.38
CA GLY A 88 12.75 -4.27 13.90
C GLY A 88 12.34 -5.14 12.72
N PHE A 89 11.34 -4.70 11.96
CA PHE A 89 10.89 -5.36 10.75
C PHE A 89 11.17 -4.49 9.54
N MET A 90 11.87 -5.03 8.56
CA MET A 90 12.09 -4.43 7.25
C MET A 90 11.64 -5.42 6.17
N ARG A 91 10.64 -5.02 5.38
CA ARG A 91 10.11 -5.87 4.30
C ARG A 91 11.11 -6.03 3.15
N ARG A 92 11.82 -4.95 2.80
CA ARG A 92 12.66 -4.89 1.61
C ARG A 92 13.77 -3.86 1.77
N ASN A 93 14.98 -4.23 1.39
CA ASN A 93 16.09 -3.35 1.05
C ASN A 93 16.28 -3.27 -0.47
N ASN A 94 17.44 -2.84 -0.94
CA ASN A 94 17.78 -2.77 -2.36
C ASN A 94 16.67 -2.10 -3.18
N SER A 95 16.23 -0.91 -2.77
CA SER A 95 15.09 -0.25 -3.39
C SER A 95 15.25 1.27 -3.42
N TRP A 96 14.62 1.87 -4.40
CA TRP A 96 14.35 3.30 -4.46
C TRP A 96 12.89 3.54 -4.81
N ASP A 97 12.35 4.65 -4.34
CA ASP A 97 11.03 5.16 -4.74
C ASP A 97 11.07 6.67 -4.91
N TRP A 98 10.18 7.16 -5.74
CA TRP A 98 9.95 8.57 -5.98
C TRP A 98 8.49 8.83 -6.34
N GLY A 99 7.98 9.99 -5.93
CA GLY A 99 6.65 10.41 -6.32
C GLY A 99 6.45 11.90 -6.25
N LEU A 100 5.42 12.34 -6.97
CA LEU A 100 4.93 13.70 -7.02
C LEU A 100 3.41 13.68 -6.91
N ARG A 101 2.84 14.55 -6.06
CA ARG A 101 1.40 14.76 -5.93
C ARG A 101 1.08 16.24 -6.04
N GLY A 102 0.14 16.58 -6.90
CA GLY A 102 -0.55 17.85 -6.93
C GLY A 102 -1.98 17.70 -6.41
N LYS A 103 -2.45 18.65 -5.60
CA LYS A 103 -3.80 18.69 -5.07
C LYS A 103 -4.36 20.09 -5.22
N ILE A 104 -5.59 20.20 -5.68
CA ILE A 104 -6.38 21.43 -5.65
C ILE A 104 -7.64 21.18 -4.82
N ARG A 105 -8.06 22.21 -4.07
CA ARG A 105 -9.24 22.14 -3.23
C ARG A 105 -10.02 23.43 -3.27
N ARG A 106 -11.30 23.33 -3.10
CA ARG A 106 -12.20 24.44 -2.88
C ARG A 106 -13.02 24.16 -1.65
N ASP A 107 -12.80 24.91 -0.60
CA ASP A 107 -13.51 24.81 0.68
C ASP A 107 -14.63 25.87 0.81
N VAL A 108 -14.84 26.69 -0.23
CA VAL A 108 -15.90 27.70 -0.30
C VAL A 108 -17.09 27.11 -1.07
N PRO A 109 -18.31 27.15 -0.51
CA PRO A 109 -19.50 26.65 -1.17
C PRO A 109 -19.75 27.30 -2.54
N LYS A 110 -20.12 26.50 -3.55
CA LYS A 110 -20.50 26.97 -4.89
C LYS A 110 -21.49 25.98 -5.54
N GLY A 111 -22.67 26.50 -5.92
CA GLY A 111 -23.74 25.69 -6.49
C GLY A 111 -24.20 24.63 -5.49
N ILE A 112 -24.20 23.36 -5.90
CA ILE A 112 -24.58 22.23 -5.06
C ILE A 112 -23.44 21.70 -4.17
N PHE A 113 -22.22 22.19 -4.34
CA PHE A 113 -21.04 21.70 -3.65
C PHE A 113 -20.66 22.56 -2.45
N LEU A 114 -20.46 21.93 -1.31
CA LEU A 114 -19.89 22.51 -0.11
C LEU A 114 -18.35 22.55 -0.21
N LYS A 115 -17.76 21.44 -0.65
CA LYS A 115 -16.31 21.26 -0.82
C LYS A 115 -16.03 20.40 -2.04
N GLN A 116 -14.91 20.69 -2.72
CA GLN A 116 -14.37 19.84 -3.79
C GLN A 116 -12.86 19.70 -3.63
N GLU A 117 -12.35 18.52 -3.90
CA GLU A 117 -10.94 18.21 -3.86
C GLU A 117 -10.59 17.34 -5.06
N LEU A 118 -9.47 17.66 -5.72
CA LEU A 118 -8.90 16.92 -6.82
C LEU A 118 -7.42 16.69 -6.56
N SER A 119 -6.95 15.47 -6.70
CA SER A 119 -5.56 15.09 -6.52
C SER A 119 -5.08 14.27 -7.71
N LEU A 120 -3.87 14.54 -8.17
CA LEU A 120 -3.13 13.71 -9.12
C LEU A 120 -1.80 13.33 -8.48
N ARG A 121 -1.51 12.05 -8.48
CA ARG A 121 -0.24 11.50 -8.02
C ARG A 121 0.41 10.69 -9.14
N VAL A 122 1.72 10.85 -9.30
CA VAL A 122 2.56 9.99 -10.13
C VAL A 122 3.72 9.48 -9.28
N GLY A 123 4.12 8.25 -9.50
CA GLY A 123 5.23 7.64 -8.76
C GLY A 123 5.89 6.52 -9.51
N ALA A 124 7.10 6.18 -9.08
CA ALA A 124 7.83 5.02 -9.54
C ALA A 124 8.64 4.42 -8.39
N ARG A 125 8.87 3.13 -8.46
CA ARG A 125 9.75 2.36 -7.56
C ARG A 125 10.55 1.37 -8.38
N GLY A 126 11.77 1.09 -7.92
CA GLY A 126 12.61 0.09 -8.51
C GLY A 126 13.62 -0.47 -7.51
N ASN A 127 14.44 -1.39 -7.98
CA ASN A 127 15.61 -1.84 -7.26
C ASN A 127 16.89 -1.14 -7.78
N ASN A 128 17.98 -1.23 -7.02
CA ASN A 128 19.25 -0.60 -7.39
C ASN A 128 19.98 -1.35 -8.53
N ASP A 129 19.42 -2.47 -9.00
CA ASP A 129 19.91 -3.24 -10.16
C ASP A 129 19.28 -2.76 -11.48
N GLY A 130 18.51 -1.65 -11.43
CA GLY A 130 17.90 -1.04 -12.60
C GLY A 130 16.54 -1.59 -13.01
N LEU A 131 15.92 -2.43 -12.16
CA LEU A 131 14.58 -2.94 -12.39
C LEU A 131 13.54 -1.96 -11.86
N ILE A 132 12.56 -1.61 -12.68
CA ILE A 132 11.41 -0.80 -12.25
C ILE A 132 10.29 -1.75 -11.85
N THR A 133 9.90 -1.70 -10.56
CA THR A 133 8.94 -2.64 -9.97
C THR A 133 7.56 -2.03 -9.73
N SER A 134 7.42 -0.72 -9.85
CA SER A 134 6.12 -0.04 -9.78
C SER A 134 6.16 1.25 -10.56
N LYS A 135 5.06 1.57 -11.22
CA LYS A 135 4.72 2.89 -11.77
C LYS A 135 3.25 3.13 -11.51
N ASP A 136 2.92 4.27 -10.93
CA ASP A 136 1.56 4.58 -10.53
C ASP A 136 1.17 5.97 -11.03
N ILE A 137 -0.03 6.06 -11.59
CA ILE A 137 -0.72 7.30 -11.90
C ILE A 137 -2.08 7.22 -11.24
N ASP A 138 -2.29 8.01 -10.17
CA ASP A 138 -3.53 8.03 -9.43
C ASP A 138 -4.24 9.37 -9.62
N PHE A 139 -5.49 9.28 -9.96
CA PHE A 139 -6.43 10.39 -9.99
C PHE A 139 -7.49 10.16 -8.92
N GLU A 140 -7.67 11.15 -8.04
CA GLU A 140 -8.64 11.11 -6.97
C GLU A 140 -9.48 12.38 -6.98
N GLN A 141 -10.79 12.24 -6.95
CA GLN A 141 -11.74 13.34 -6.82
C GLN A 141 -12.70 13.09 -5.68
N GLU A 142 -12.83 14.05 -4.77
CA GLU A 142 -13.83 14.04 -3.70
C GLU A 142 -14.71 15.28 -3.80
N ASN A 143 -16.03 15.08 -3.72
CA ASN A 143 -17.01 16.15 -3.68
C ASN A 143 -17.88 15.99 -2.44
N THR A 144 -18.04 17.05 -1.66
CA THR A 144 -19.03 17.14 -0.59
C THR A 144 -20.14 18.09 -1.02
N PHE A 145 -21.38 17.63 -0.94
CA PHE A 145 -22.56 18.40 -1.33
C PHE A 145 -23.08 19.24 -0.17
N MET A 146 -23.98 20.20 -0.48
CA MET A 146 -24.59 21.08 0.51
C MET A 146 -25.41 20.33 1.58
N ASN A 147 -25.92 19.13 1.27
CA ASN A 147 -26.57 18.23 2.23
C ASN A 147 -25.58 17.37 3.05
N TYR A 148 -24.27 17.64 2.92
CA TYR A 148 -23.17 16.91 3.58
C TYR A 148 -23.00 15.45 3.15
N TRP A 149 -23.60 15.06 2.05
CA TRP A 149 -23.25 13.81 1.39
C TRP A 149 -21.98 13.99 0.61
N SER A 150 -21.23 12.93 0.37
CA SER A 150 -20.02 13.01 -0.45
C SER A 150 -19.94 11.87 -1.46
N THR A 151 -19.25 12.15 -2.57
CA THR A 151 -18.83 11.16 -3.57
C THR A 151 -17.35 11.20 -3.75
N GLY A 152 -16.73 10.03 -3.97
CA GLY A 152 -15.32 9.88 -4.31
C GLY A 152 -15.16 9.04 -5.57
N ILE A 153 -14.25 9.47 -6.44
CA ILE A 153 -13.80 8.70 -7.61
C ILE A 153 -12.30 8.53 -7.45
N ASN A 154 -11.84 7.29 -7.58
CA ASN A 154 -10.42 6.96 -7.63
C ASN A 154 -10.13 6.18 -8.91
N ILE A 155 -9.11 6.59 -9.65
CA ILE A 155 -8.62 5.92 -10.85
C ILE A 155 -7.13 5.70 -10.67
N ASN A 156 -6.70 4.45 -10.72
CA ASN A 156 -5.30 4.09 -10.70
C ASN A 156 -4.93 3.44 -12.03
N LEU A 157 -3.82 3.90 -12.62
CA LEU A 157 -3.23 3.37 -13.84
C LEU A 157 -1.80 2.94 -13.52
N SER A 158 -1.49 1.67 -13.76
CA SER A 158 -0.16 1.11 -13.62
C SER A 158 0.34 0.64 -14.98
N PRO A 159 1.32 1.31 -15.59
CA PRO A 159 1.98 0.83 -16.80
C PRO A 159 2.78 -0.45 -16.54
N ASP A 160 3.22 -1.11 -17.63
CA ASP A 160 4.09 -2.29 -17.56
C ASP A 160 5.30 -2.05 -16.66
N VAL A 161 5.54 -3.01 -15.76
CA VAL A 161 6.67 -3.05 -14.83
C VAL A 161 7.17 -4.50 -14.71
N TYR A 162 8.09 -4.73 -13.79
CA TYR A 162 8.59 -6.05 -13.47
C TYR A 162 8.33 -6.38 -12.00
N GLU A 163 8.10 -7.64 -11.71
CA GLU A 163 7.96 -8.13 -10.35
C GLU A 163 9.15 -9.06 -10.03
N ASP A 164 9.81 -8.78 -8.91
CA ASP A 164 10.96 -9.54 -8.40
C ASP A 164 10.71 -10.06 -6.97
N ASP A 165 9.46 -9.98 -6.48
CA ASP A 165 9.10 -10.39 -5.11
C ASP A 165 9.31 -11.89 -4.88
N ASP A 166 9.19 -12.72 -5.91
CA ASP A 166 9.42 -14.17 -5.82
C ASP A 166 10.88 -14.54 -5.55
N LEU A 167 11.84 -13.66 -5.91
CA LEU A 167 13.26 -13.83 -5.58
C LEU A 167 13.53 -13.76 -4.06
N PHE A 168 12.65 -13.13 -3.28
CA PHE A 168 12.72 -13.13 -1.82
C PHE A 168 12.17 -14.41 -1.19
N ARG A 169 11.37 -15.17 -1.94
CA ARG A 169 10.85 -16.48 -1.54
C ARG A 169 11.84 -17.59 -1.87
N ASP A 170 12.38 -17.55 -3.08
CA ASP A 170 13.40 -18.46 -3.54
C ASP A 170 14.34 -17.75 -4.53
N SER A 171 15.64 -17.73 -4.24
CA SER A 171 16.64 -17.06 -5.07
C SER A 171 16.80 -17.64 -6.49
N ARG A 172 16.23 -18.82 -6.74
CA ARG A 172 16.16 -19.45 -8.07
C ARG A 172 14.96 -18.98 -8.89
N ALA A 173 14.02 -18.25 -8.28
CA ALA A 173 12.89 -17.67 -8.99
C ALA A 173 13.37 -16.68 -10.08
N MET A 174 12.48 -16.35 -10.99
CA MET A 174 12.75 -15.42 -12.07
C MET A 174 11.89 -14.16 -11.89
N VAL A 175 12.41 -13.04 -12.36
CA VAL A 175 11.65 -11.82 -12.53
C VAL A 175 10.57 -12.03 -13.57
N ILE A 176 9.34 -11.70 -13.28
CA ILE A 176 8.23 -11.72 -14.24
C ILE A 176 7.87 -10.31 -14.70
N LYS A 177 7.13 -10.22 -15.80
CA LYS A 177 6.55 -8.96 -16.25
C LYS A 177 5.18 -8.78 -15.62
N ASP A 178 4.98 -7.75 -14.79
CA ASP A 178 3.66 -7.29 -14.39
C ASP A 178 3.14 -6.33 -15.47
N GLU A 179 2.24 -6.83 -16.33
CA GLU A 179 1.69 -6.04 -17.43
C GLU A 179 0.73 -4.97 -16.91
N ALA A 180 0.58 -3.92 -17.69
CA ALA A 180 -0.26 -2.77 -17.36
C ALA A 180 -1.66 -3.19 -16.87
N TRP A 181 -2.09 -2.53 -15.82
CA TRP A 181 -3.42 -2.70 -15.25
C TRP A 181 -4.01 -1.36 -14.83
N GLN A 182 -5.30 -1.36 -14.63
CA GLN A 182 -6.04 -0.18 -14.21
C GLN A 182 -7.14 -0.56 -13.23
N SER A 183 -7.41 0.34 -12.29
CA SER A 183 -8.53 0.20 -11.37
C SER A 183 -9.33 1.49 -11.26
N TYR A 184 -10.61 1.32 -10.99
CA TYR A 184 -11.59 2.37 -10.85
C TYR A 184 -12.38 2.11 -9.58
N GLU A 185 -12.58 3.10 -8.76
CA GLU A 185 -13.44 3.01 -7.58
C GLU A 185 -14.38 4.20 -7.53
N LEU A 186 -15.65 3.92 -7.26
CA LEU A 186 -16.69 4.91 -7.00
C LEU A 186 -17.19 4.71 -5.57
N GLY A 187 -17.07 5.74 -4.76
CA GLY A 187 -17.51 5.75 -3.38
C GLY A 187 -18.59 6.81 -3.13
N PHE A 188 -19.40 6.54 -2.13
CA PHE A 188 -20.45 7.43 -1.67
C PHE A 188 -20.47 7.46 -0.14
N SER A 189 -20.82 8.58 0.47
CA SER A 189 -21.03 8.70 1.91
C SER A 189 -22.24 9.58 2.21
N THR A 190 -23.06 9.12 3.13
CA THR A 190 -24.14 9.96 3.68
C THR A 190 -23.58 10.98 4.69
N ASP A 191 -24.42 11.87 5.18
CA ASP A 191 -24.01 12.89 6.16
C ASP A 191 -23.42 12.28 7.44
N ARG A 192 -22.10 12.47 7.63
CA ARG A 192 -21.34 11.92 8.77
C ARG A 192 -21.75 12.47 10.14
N ARG A 193 -22.59 13.49 10.20
CA ARG A 193 -23.13 14.07 11.42
C ARG A 193 -24.38 13.35 11.92
N LYS A 194 -24.95 12.47 11.06
CA LYS A 194 -26.15 11.70 11.41
C LYS A 194 -25.79 10.47 12.27
N ARG A 195 -26.80 9.95 12.93
CA ARG A 195 -26.66 8.75 13.77
C ARG A 195 -26.40 7.48 12.97
N ILE A 196 -26.89 7.44 11.73
CA ILE A 196 -26.63 6.36 10.79
C ILE A 196 -25.86 6.95 9.61
N ILE A 197 -24.70 6.36 9.33
CA ILE A 197 -23.82 6.75 8.26
C ILE A 197 -23.59 5.53 7.38
N LEU A 198 -23.76 5.70 6.08
CA LEU A 198 -23.55 4.68 5.06
C LEU A 198 -22.42 5.12 4.15
N ASN A 199 -21.45 4.23 3.90
CA ASN A 199 -20.34 4.46 2.97
C ASN A 199 -20.19 3.22 2.07
N PRO A 200 -21.00 3.09 1.00
CA PRO A 200 -20.78 2.10 -0.05
C PRO A 200 -19.64 2.53 -0.98
N SER A 201 -18.90 1.57 -1.51
CA SER A 201 -18.06 1.74 -2.70
C SER A 201 -18.08 0.49 -3.58
N ILE A 202 -17.89 0.71 -4.85
CA ILE A 202 -17.70 -0.33 -5.86
C ILE A 202 -16.40 -0.08 -6.59
N GLY A 203 -15.65 -1.13 -6.84
CA GLY A 203 -14.39 -1.09 -7.56
C GLY A 203 -14.37 -2.08 -8.71
N TYR A 204 -13.56 -1.76 -9.69
CA TYR A 204 -13.31 -2.57 -10.86
C TYR A 204 -11.83 -2.50 -11.19
N THR A 205 -11.21 -3.65 -11.40
CA THR A 205 -9.80 -3.78 -11.79
C THR A 205 -9.70 -4.60 -13.07
N HIS A 206 -8.82 -4.19 -13.97
CA HIS A 206 -8.55 -4.90 -15.21
C HIS A 206 -7.08 -4.86 -15.56
N GLY A 207 -6.54 -6.00 -15.95
CA GLY A 207 -5.18 -6.18 -16.45
C GLY A 207 -4.98 -7.60 -16.96
N LYS A 208 -4.00 -7.83 -17.82
CA LYS A 208 -3.77 -9.18 -18.39
C LYS A 208 -3.33 -10.19 -17.32
N VAL A 209 -2.43 -9.79 -16.43
CA VAL A 209 -1.97 -10.64 -15.32
C VAL A 209 -2.99 -10.67 -14.19
N ARG A 210 -3.60 -9.53 -13.88
CA ARG A 210 -4.55 -9.38 -12.77
C ARG A 210 -5.98 -9.82 -13.10
N GLY A 211 -6.26 -10.10 -14.39
CA GLY A 211 -7.61 -10.47 -14.83
C GLY A 211 -8.63 -9.35 -14.65
N TRP A 212 -9.91 -9.73 -14.51
CA TRP A 212 -11.06 -8.86 -14.31
C TRP A 212 -11.55 -9.04 -12.88
N GLY A 213 -11.31 -8.05 -12.03
CA GLY A 213 -11.71 -8.09 -10.63
C GLY A 213 -12.77 -7.05 -10.30
N HIS A 214 -13.68 -7.40 -9.41
CA HIS A 214 -14.69 -6.51 -8.86
C HIS A 214 -14.56 -6.44 -7.35
N SER A 215 -14.85 -5.29 -6.75
CA SER A 215 -14.92 -5.14 -5.32
C SER A 215 -16.17 -4.38 -4.90
N TYR A 216 -16.74 -4.82 -3.77
CA TYR A 216 -17.94 -4.24 -3.17
C TYR A 216 -17.67 -4.00 -1.70
N ASN A 217 -17.68 -2.75 -1.29
CA ASN A 217 -17.42 -2.36 0.08
C ASN A 217 -18.63 -1.65 0.65
N MET A 218 -18.93 -1.90 1.91
CA MET A 218 -19.95 -1.19 2.65
C MET A 218 -19.45 -0.95 4.08
N ARG A 219 -19.48 0.31 4.50
CA ARG A 219 -19.37 0.64 5.92
C ARG A 219 -20.69 1.23 6.40
N VAL A 220 -21.25 0.62 7.42
CA VAL A 220 -22.40 1.13 8.15
C VAL A 220 -21.95 1.50 9.55
N MET A 221 -22.15 2.74 9.93
CA MET A 221 -21.88 3.22 11.29
C MET A 221 -23.18 3.66 11.93
N ILE A 222 -23.49 3.13 13.11
CA ILE A 222 -24.70 3.41 13.88
C ILE A 222 -24.28 3.98 15.25
N ARG A 223 -24.72 5.19 15.55
CA ARG A 223 -24.49 5.88 16.82
C ARG A 223 -25.83 6.17 17.51
N PRO A 224 -26.40 5.23 18.25
CA PRO A 224 -27.69 5.44 18.92
C PRO A 224 -27.60 6.59 19.93
N THR A 225 -26.45 6.72 20.58
CA THR A 225 -26.09 7.79 21.51
C THR A 225 -24.64 8.26 21.22
N ASP A 226 -24.19 9.30 21.88
CA ASP A 226 -22.79 9.79 21.77
C ASP A 226 -21.78 8.83 22.44
N TYR A 227 -22.25 7.89 23.25
CA TYR A 227 -21.43 6.94 23.99
C TYR A 227 -21.37 5.56 23.33
N ILE A 228 -22.22 5.28 22.34
CA ILE A 228 -22.33 3.99 21.67
C ILE A 228 -22.05 4.17 20.19
N ASN A 229 -21.09 3.41 19.68
CA ASN A 229 -20.78 3.33 18.26
C ASN A 229 -20.71 1.86 17.84
N PHE A 230 -21.53 1.49 16.87
CA PHE A 230 -21.49 0.20 16.22
C PHE A 230 -21.12 0.41 14.75
N THR A 231 -20.08 -0.30 14.28
CA THR A 231 -19.61 -0.22 12.92
C THR A 231 -19.56 -1.62 12.31
N ILE A 232 -20.18 -1.76 11.13
CA ILE A 232 -20.06 -2.94 10.26
C ILE A 232 -19.31 -2.48 9.02
N MET A 233 -18.24 -3.20 8.66
CA MET A 233 -17.52 -3.00 7.40
C MET A 233 -17.47 -4.32 6.65
N THR A 234 -17.86 -4.31 5.40
CA THR A 234 -17.70 -5.46 4.51
C THR A 234 -16.73 -5.10 3.39
N HIS A 235 -15.91 -6.05 3.03
CA HIS A 235 -15.08 -6.01 1.83
C HIS A 235 -15.21 -7.35 1.12
N ASN A 236 -15.82 -7.33 -0.05
CA ASN A 236 -16.02 -8.51 -0.89
C ASN A 236 -15.42 -8.22 -2.26
N GLY A 237 -14.79 -9.19 -2.87
CA GLY A 237 -14.19 -8.98 -4.18
C GLY A 237 -13.66 -10.25 -4.81
N ASP A 238 -13.45 -10.14 -6.12
CA ASP A 238 -12.83 -11.15 -6.95
C ASP A 238 -11.41 -10.68 -7.28
N HIS A 239 -10.44 -11.57 -7.12
CA HIS A 239 -9.01 -11.29 -7.33
C HIS A 239 -8.36 -12.38 -8.19
N PRO A 240 -8.73 -12.49 -9.49
CA PRO A 240 -8.08 -13.44 -10.36
C PRO A 240 -6.62 -13.06 -10.62
N SER A 241 -5.79 -14.06 -10.90
CA SER A 241 -4.40 -13.86 -11.30
C SER A 241 -4.00 -14.88 -12.38
N ALA A 242 -3.32 -14.41 -13.40
CA ALA A 242 -2.73 -15.30 -14.40
C ALA A 242 -1.32 -15.79 -14.01
N MET A 243 -0.69 -15.17 -12.99
CA MET A 243 0.69 -15.41 -12.60
C MET A 243 0.81 -15.54 -11.07
N GLN A 244 0.00 -16.43 -10.47
CA GLN A 244 0.15 -16.76 -9.05
C GLN A 244 1.36 -17.67 -8.86
N TRP A 245 2.33 -17.26 -8.06
CA TRP A 245 3.47 -18.09 -7.70
C TRP A 245 3.03 -19.40 -7.03
N VAL A 246 3.58 -20.52 -7.50
CA VAL A 246 3.36 -21.86 -6.92
C VAL A 246 4.64 -22.39 -6.30
N GLY A 247 5.72 -22.47 -7.07
CA GLY A 247 6.98 -23.01 -6.57
C GLY A 247 7.98 -23.30 -7.67
N ILE A 248 9.00 -24.05 -7.31
CA ILE A 248 10.06 -24.52 -8.21
C ILE A 248 10.14 -26.03 -8.14
N GLU A 249 10.15 -26.68 -9.29
CA GLU A 249 10.44 -28.10 -9.43
C GLU A 249 11.70 -28.31 -10.27
N GLU A 250 12.57 -29.20 -9.84
CA GLU A 250 13.77 -29.58 -10.57
C GLU A 250 13.54 -30.93 -11.19
N ASP A 251 13.69 -31.02 -12.49
CA ASP A 251 13.80 -32.28 -13.19
C ASP A 251 15.28 -32.56 -13.64
N SER A 252 15.55 -33.68 -14.22
CA SER A 252 16.93 -34.05 -14.67
C SER A 252 17.52 -33.14 -15.76
N VAL A 253 16.72 -32.25 -16.33
CA VAL A 253 17.08 -31.42 -17.47
C VAL A 253 17.14 -29.93 -17.10
N ARG A 254 16.24 -29.46 -16.21
CA ARG A 254 16.07 -28.03 -15.93
C ARG A 254 15.35 -27.75 -14.61
N THR A 255 15.46 -26.50 -14.17
CA THR A 255 14.64 -25.90 -13.10
C THR A 255 13.36 -25.34 -13.71
N ASN A 256 12.21 -25.80 -13.25
CA ASN A 256 10.90 -25.37 -13.70
C ASN A 256 10.30 -24.39 -12.66
N ILE A 257 10.05 -23.15 -13.06
CA ILE A 257 9.42 -22.13 -12.22
C ILE A 257 7.94 -22.10 -12.57
N ILE A 258 7.10 -22.42 -11.58
CA ILE A 258 5.70 -22.76 -11.76
C ILE A 258 4.83 -21.62 -11.25
N TYR A 259 3.95 -21.16 -12.11
CA TYR A 259 2.87 -20.23 -11.82
C TYR A 259 1.53 -20.88 -12.09
N ALA A 260 0.50 -20.41 -11.42
CA ALA A 260 -0.86 -20.83 -11.68
C ALA A 260 -1.73 -19.65 -12.15
N THR A 261 -2.71 -19.97 -12.97
CA THR A 261 -3.87 -19.12 -13.16
C THR A 261 -4.84 -19.44 -12.04
N THR A 262 -5.26 -18.43 -11.31
CA THR A 262 -6.17 -18.59 -10.16
C THR A 262 -7.40 -17.71 -10.30
N GLU A 263 -8.52 -18.21 -9.77
CA GLU A 263 -9.71 -17.46 -9.48
C GLU A 263 -9.86 -17.39 -7.96
N GLN A 264 -9.93 -16.18 -7.42
CA GLN A 264 -10.02 -15.98 -5.97
C GLN A 264 -11.20 -15.08 -5.65
N THR A 265 -12.03 -15.52 -4.69
CA THR A 265 -13.04 -14.67 -4.08
C THR A 265 -12.72 -14.45 -2.61
N MET A 266 -12.92 -13.22 -2.14
CA MET A 266 -12.66 -12.84 -0.76
C MET A 266 -13.92 -12.21 -0.15
N GLN A 267 -14.25 -12.64 1.06
CA GLN A 267 -15.30 -12.06 1.89
C GLN A 267 -14.72 -11.73 3.26
N ASN A 268 -14.80 -10.47 3.63
CA ASN A 268 -14.32 -9.98 4.92
C ASN A 268 -15.41 -9.10 5.53
N ILE A 269 -15.82 -9.42 6.76
CA ILE A 269 -16.78 -8.62 7.52
C ILE A 269 -16.12 -8.24 8.84
N ASN A 270 -16.17 -6.97 9.19
CA ASN A 270 -15.66 -6.47 10.46
C ASN A 270 -16.80 -5.88 11.26
N TYR A 271 -17.01 -6.36 12.46
CA TYR A 271 -17.92 -5.81 13.45
C TYR A 271 -17.11 -5.13 14.55
N ARG A 272 -17.40 -3.87 14.81
CA ARG A 272 -16.81 -3.12 15.93
C ARG A 272 -17.92 -2.52 16.78
N PHE A 273 -17.80 -2.71 18.07
CA PHE A 273 -18.70 -2.12 19.04
C PHE A 273 -17.88 -1.40 20.10
N ASN A 274 -18.19 -0.13 20.32
CA ASN A 274 -17.56 0.69 21.34
C ASN A 274 -18.67 1.32 22.20
N TRP A 275 -18.53 1.16 23.52
CA TRP A 275 -19.44 1.73 24.50
C TRP A 275 -18.68 2.38 25.65
N ALA A 276 -18.80 3.69 25.79
CA ALA A 276 -18.25 4.43 26.91
C ALA A 276 -19.30 4.51 28.03
N PHE A 277 -19.11 3.75 29.11
CA PHE A 277 -19.99 3.77 30.28
C PHE A 277 -19.77 5.01 31.13
N SER A 278 -18.51 5.50 31.20
CA SER A 278 -18.09 6.69 31.91
C SER A 278 -16.82 7.27 31.26
N PRO A 279 -16.35 8.45 31.69
CA PRO A 279 -15.09 9.00 31.19
C PRO A 279 -13.85 8.11 31.42
N THR A 280 -13.95 7.15 32.35
CA THR A 280 -12.84 6.25 32.74
C THR A 280 -13.09 4.78 32.42
N MET A 281 -14.25 4.41 31.88
CA MET A 281 -14.58 3.03 31.60
C MET A 281 -15.22 2.89 30.22
N THR A 282 -14.58 2.09 29.36
CA THR A 282 -15.04 1.76 28.00
C THR A 282 -15.10 0.25 27.81
N PHE A 283 -16.04 -0.19 27.00
CA PHE A 283 -16.10 -1.57 26.48
C PHE A 283 -15.91 -1.54 24.97
N GLU A 284 -14.97 -2.32 24.48
CA GLU A 284 -14.68 -2.45 23.06
C GLU A 284 -14.74 -3.93 22.66
N ALA A 285 -15.46 -4.22 21.59
CA ALA A 285 -15.54 -5.54 21.01
C ALA A 285 -15.23 -5.49 19.52
N PHE A 286 -14.52 -6.51 19.06
CA PHE A 286 -14.16 -6.70 17.66
C PHE A 286 -14.39 -8.15 17.26
N TYR A 287 -15.06 -8.35 16.12
CA TYR A 287 -15.24 -9.66 15.51
C TYR A 287 -15.08 -9.56 14.00
N GLN A 288 -14.27 -10.45 13.42
CA GLN A 288 -13.93 -10.42 12.00
C GLN A 288 -13.99 -11.82 11.38
N PRO A 289 -15.14 -12.25 10.85
CA PRO A 289 -15.19 -13.40 9.97
C PRO A 289 -14.55 -13.08 8.62
N PHE A 290 -13.73 -14.01 8.16
CA PHE A 290 -12.97 -13.89 6.93
C PHE A 290 -13.04 -15.22 6.16
N LYS A 291 -13.30 -15.14 4.86
CA LYS A 291 -13.34 -16.30 3.96
C LYS A 291 -12.61 -15.94 2.66
N ILE A 292 -11.71 -16.83 2.25
CA ILE A 292 -11.13 -16.85 0.92
C ILE A 292 -11.44 -18.20 0.30
N ASP A 293 -11.97 -18.16 -0.91
CA ASP A 293 -12.05 -19.32 -1.80
C ASP A 293 -11.07 -19.05 -2.96
N MET A 294 -10.17 -19.99 -3.24
CA MET A 294 -9.17 -19.88 -4.29
C MET A 294 -9.14 -21.18 -5.09
N ASP A 295 -9.40 -21.06 -6.38
CA ASP A 295 -9.35 -22.16 -7.34
C ASP A 295 -8.12 -22.01 -8.24
N TYR A 296 -7.32 -23.07 -8.33
CA TYR A 296 -6.19 -23.19 -9.26
C TYR A 296 -6.70 -23.75 -10.58
N VAL A 297 -6.91 -22.88 -11.57
CA VAL A 297 -7.53 -23.23 -12.86
C VAL A 297 -6.55 -23.99 -13.75
N SER A 298 -5.28 -23.56 -13.78
CA SER A 298 -4.22 -24.20 -14.57
C SER A 298 -2.86 -23.90 -14.00
N TYR A 299 -1.93 -24.83 -14.18
CA TYR A 299 -0.52 -24.63 -13.87
C TYR A 299 0.28 -24.41 -15.14
N ASN A 300 1.25 -23.51 -15.06
CA ASN A 300 2.07 -23.10 -16.17
C ASN A 300 3.52 -22.96 -15.72
N ARG A 301 4.45 -23.28 -16.61
CA ARG A 301 5.87 -23.06 -16.43
C ARG A 301 6.32 -21.81 -17.14
N LEU A 302 7.10 -20.96 -16.47
CA LEU A 302 7.71 -19.79 -17.06
C LEU A 302 8.85 -20.21 -18.00
N LEU A 303 8.82 -19.70 -19.23
CA LEU A 303 9.80 -20.05 -20.28
C LEU A 303 10.98 -19.08 -20.34
N LYS A 304 10.74 -17.83 -19.96
CA LYS A 304 11.75 -16.76 -20.10
C LYS A 304 11.56 -15.69 -19.04
N GLU A 305 12.65 -15.35 -18.38
CA GLU A 305 12.73 -14.24 -17.44
C GLU A 305 12.29 -12.90 -18.07
N LYS A 306 11.69 -12.02 -17.24
CA LYS A 306 11.18 -10.70 -17.62
C LYS A 306 10.08 -10.73 -18.68
N THR A 307 9.36 -11.82 -18.73
CA THR A 307 8.19 -12.00 -19.61
C THR A 307 7.07 -12.70 -18.85
N ASN A 308 5.91 -12.85 -19.51
CA ASN A 308 4.80 -13.70 -19.10
C ASN A 308 4.63 -14.88 -20.07
N ASN A 309 5.72 -15.26 -20.75
CA ASN A 309 5.71 -16.39 -21.66
C ASN A 309 5.71 -17.68 -20.84
N VAL A 310 4.58 -18.34 -20.82
CA VAL A 310 4.36 -19.58 -20.09
C VAL A 310 3.87 -20.67 -21.04
N GLU A 311 4.09 -21.92 -20.65
CA GLU A 311 3.47 -23.08 -21.29
C GLU A 311 2.78 -23.94 -20.23
N PRO A 312 1.73 -24.70 -20.60
CA PRO A 312 1.05 -25.61 -19.67
C PRO A 312 2.02 -26.57 -19.01
N TYR A 313 1.85 -26.78 -17.71
CA TYR A 313 2.67 -27.67 -16.91
C TYR A 313 1.81 -28.61 -16.07
N ASN A 314 2.15 -29.89 -16.06
CA ASN A 314 1.46 -30.90 -15.27
C ASN A 314 2.06 -30.92 -13.85
N TYR A 315 1.61 -30.00 -13.01
CA TYR A 315 2.04 -29.91 -11.61
C TYR A 315 1.23 -30.89 -10.76
N VAL A 316 1.93 -31.82 -10.12
CA VAL A 316 1.28 -32.87 -9.30
C VAL A 316 1.22 -32.44 -7.83
N GLY A 317 2.00 -31.42 -7.43
CA GLY A 317 2.14 -30.99 -6.04
C GLY A 317 2.94 -31.99 -5.19
N ASN A 318 3.51 -31.50 -4.11
CA ASN A 318 3.95 -32.39 -3.02
C ASN A 318 2.73 -32.60 -2.11
N GLU A 319 2.19 -33.82 -2.08
CA GLU A 319 1.17 -34.23 -1.09
C GLU A 319 1.70 -34.09 0.36
#